data_a9695c7cbdcb800f82cc57b34c8a088c
#
_entry.id   a9695c7cbdcb800f82cc57b34c8a088c
#
_cell.length_a   1.000
_cell.length_b   1.000
_cell.length_c   1.000
_cell.angle_alpha   90.00
_cell.angle_beta   90.00
_cell.angle_gamma   90.00
#
_symmetry.space_group_name_H-M   'P 1'
#
loop_
_entity.id
_entity.type
_entity.pdbx_description
1 polymer ?
#
loop_
_entity_poly.entity_id
_entity_poly.type
_entity_poly.pdbx_seq_one_letter_code
_entity_poly.pdbx_strand_id
1 'polypeptide(L)'
;TENLTEPAPIVADTTGEFDAGSGGDRQIVRITHVAGDSVEVEDIEIIVRASGLDSDLPTEARLVNLPADVDGFCTNGRLSRSKNIEGDYNLIQEGCPNRNGPFPQVLQVITDADSNTWSSGRTIQFQIRSQRADFSPGGGADELEVIIVHTPSNAIISEHVFRP
;
A
#
# COMPACT_ATOMS: atom_id res chain seq x y z
N THR A 1 35.44 -0.02 -8.15
CA THR A 1 34.49 0.64 -8.98
C THR A 1 33.35 1.24 -8.20
N GLU A 2 32.67 2.08 -8.84
CA GLU A 2 31.59 2.79 -8.24
C GLU A 2 30.40 1.87 -8.01
N ASN A 3 29.77 2.05 -6.89
CA ASN A 3 28.46 1.49 -6.65
C ASN A 3 27.45 2.30 -7.43
N LEU A 4 27.16 1.83 -8.61
CA LEU A 4 26.15 2.47 -9.43
C LEU A 4 24.78 2.10 -8.90
N THR A 5 24.13 3.05 -8.26
CA THR A 5 22.71 2.90 -7.97
C THR A 5 21.94 3.00 -9.27
N GLU A 6 20.90 2.19 -9.40
CA GLU A 6 19.99 2.35 -10.52
C GLU A 6 19.41 3.75 -10.52
N PRO A 7 19.30 4.39 -11.69
CA PRO A 7 18.62 5.68 -11.76
C PRO A 7 17.18 5.56 -11.25
N ALA A 8 16.74 6.55 -10.51
CA ALA A 8 15.37 6.59 -10.08
C ALA A 8 14.42 6.73 -11.28
N PRO A 9 13.34 5.95 -11.35
CA PRO A 9 12.33 6.18 -12.36
C PRO A 9 11.69 7.54 -12.13
N ILE A 10 11.33 8.21 -13.21
CA ILE A 10 10.62 9.49 -13.13
C ILE A 10 9.13 9.19 -13.13
N VAL A 11 8.54 9.08 -11.97
CA VAL A 11 7.09 9.00 -11.82
C VAL A 11 6.60 10.43 -11.69
N ALA A 12 6.10 10.96 -12.79
CA ALA A 12 5.81 12.38 -12.90
C ALA A 12 4.57 12.77 -12.10
N ASP A 13 3.61 11.87 -11.97
CA ASP A 13 2.39 12.15 -11.23
C ASP A 13 1.72 10.87 -10.74
N THR A 14 1.18 10.93 -9.53
CA THR A 14 0.33 9.90 -8.95
C THR A 14 -0.86 10.56 -8.28
N THR A 15 -1.98 9.85 -8.21
CA THR A 15 -3.14 10.29 -7.42
C THR A 15 -3.37 9.31 -6.29
N GLY A 16 -3.73 9.83 -5.13
CA GLY A 16 -4.03 9.02 -3.96
C GLY A 16 -5.47 9.19 -3.52
N GLU A 17 -6.08 8.08 -3.12
CA GLU A 17 -7.40 8.07 -2.52
C GLU A 17 -7.35 7.24 -1.25
N PHE A 18 -8.01 7.71 -0.21
CA PHE A 18 -8.20 6.94 1.00
C PHE A 18 -9.68 6.96 1.36
N ASP A 19 -10.33 5.84 1.20
CA ASP A 19 -11.72 5.68 1.57
C ASP A 19 -11.79 5.26 3.03
N ALA A 20 -12.03 6.22 3.90
CA ALA A 20 -12.20 5.99 5.33
C ALA A 20 -13.66 5.90 5.73
N GLY A 21 -14.53 5.59 4.80
CA GLY A 21 -15.97 5.70 4.89
C GLY A 21 -16.64 5.20 6.16
N SER A 22 -17.90 5.42 6.23
CA SER A 22 -18.73 5.03 7.37
C SER A 22 -18.69 3.52 7.58
N GLY A 23 -18.15 3.09 8.73
CA GLY A 23 -18.24 1.69 9.09
C GLY A 23 -16.91 0.95 9.20
N GLY A 24 -15.84 1.66 9.47
CA GLY A 24 -14.58 1.09 9.99
C GLY A 24 -13.88 -0.01 9.20
N ASP A 25 -14.61 -0.79 8.45
CA ASP A 25 -14.07 -1.99 7.83
C ASP A 25 -13.60 -1.79 6.39
N ARG A 26 -13.58 -0.53 5.94
CA ARG A 26 -13.30 -0.24 4.53
C ARG A 26 -12.28 0.87 4.35
N GLN A 27 -11.24 0.81 5.11
CA GLN A 27 -10.20 1.81 5.03
C GLN A 27 -9.23 1.43 3.92
N ILE A 28 -9.58 1.79 2.69
CA ILE A 28 -8.85 1.34 1.50
C ILE A 28 -8.06 2.48 0.93
N VAL A 29 -6.76 2.24 0.74
CA VAL A 29 -5.84 3.16 0.09
C VAL A 29 -5.69 2.75 -1.37
N ARG A 30 -5.78 3.72 -2.27
CA ARG A 30 -5.52 3.54 -3.70
C ARG A 30 -4.55 4.59 -4.18
N ILE A 31 -3.44 4.15 -4.74
CA ILE A 31 -2.45 5.03 -5.36
C ILE A 31 -2.36 4.67 -6.83
N THR A 32 -2.75 5.60 -7.68
CA THR A 32 -2.79 5.40 -9.13
C THR A 32 -1.64 6.12 -9.80
N HIS A 33 -0.90 5.41 -10.62
CA HIS A 33 0.14 5.98 -11.46
C HIS A 33 -0.55 6.74 -12.60
N VAL A 34 -0.24 8.02 -12.75
CA VAL A 34 -0.89 8.87 -13.75
C VAL A 34 0.03 9.11 -14.94
N ALA A 35 1.27 9.46 -14.69
CA ALA A 35 2.21 9.79 -15.75
C ALA A 35 3.64 9.49 -15.33
N GLY A 36 4.49 9.20 -16.30
CA GLY A 36 5.90 8.97 -16.09
C GLY A 36 6.32 7.53 -16.38
N ASP A 37 7.50 7.18 -15.90
CA ASP A 37 8.10 5.87 -16.15
C ASP A 37 7.35 4.75 -15.45
N SER A 38 7.32 3.60 -16.07
CA SER A 38 6.83 2.37 -15.43
C SER A 38 7.83 1.90 -14.37
N VAL A 39 7.33 1.30 -13.32
CA VAL A 39 8.12 0.83 -12.20
C VAL A 39 7.84 -0.65 -11.97
N GLU A 40 8.90 -1.44 -11.82
CA GLU A 40 8.73 -2.84 -11.44
C GLU A 40 8.28 -2.93 -9.99
N VAL A 41 7.22 -3.69 -9.73
CA VAL A 41 6.66 -3.80 -8.38
C VAL A 41 7.65 -4.45 -7.41
N GLU A 42 8.49 -5.36 -7.90
CA GLU A 42 9.53 -5.98 -7.08
C GLU A 42 10.60 -4.98 -6.59
N ASP A 43 10.66 -3.81 -7.22
CA ASP A 43 11.63 -2.76 -6.88
C ASP A 43 11.05 -1.68 -5.97
N ILE A 44 9.83 -1.85 -5.47
CA ILE A 44 9.24 -0.86 -4.57
C ILE A 44 8.92 -1.44 -3.20
N GLU A 45 8.93 -0.53 -2.21
CA GLU A 45 8.38 -0.78 -0.88
C GLU A 45 7.42 0.36 -0.55
N ILE A 46 6.43 0.06 0.28
CA ILE A 46 5.42 1.04 0.64
C ILE A 46 5.47 1.24 2.15
N ILE A 47 5.76 2.48 2.56
CA ILE A 47 5.78 2.86 3.97
C ILE A 47 4.42 3.46 4.32
N VAL A 48 3.81 2.97 5.37
CA VAL A 48 2.49 3.40 5.83
C VAL A 48 2.60 3.85 7.27
N ARG A 49 2.24 5.11 7.54
CA ARG A 49 2.26 5.69 8.87
C ARG A 49 0.88 6.21 9.23
N ALA A 50 0.39 5.83 10.40
CA ALA A 50 -0.88 6.31 10.93
C ALA A 50 -0.64 7.09 12.21
N SER A 51 -1.30 8.21 12.35
CA SER A 51 -1.21 9.09 13.53
C SER A 51 -2.59 9.44 14.05
N GLY A 52 -2.67 9.82 15.30
CA GLY A 52 -3.92 10.23 15.93
C GLY A 52 -3.81 10.26 17.44
N LEU A 53 -4.95 10.33 18.10
CA LEU A 53 -5.05 10.45 19.55
C LEU A 53 -5.12 9.10 20.26
N ASP A 54 -5.35 8.02 19.53
CA ASP A 54 -5.40 6.68 20.11
C ASP A 54 -4.05 6.32 20.71
N SER A 55 -4.05 5.57 21.81
CA SER A 55 -2.82 5.16 22.51
C SER A 55 -1.91 4.27 21.66
N ASP A 56 -2.46 3.58 20.66
CA ASP A 56 -1.68 2.74 19.74
C ASP A 56 -0.97 3.53 18.65
N LEU A 57 -1.21 4.83 18.57
CA LEU A 57 -0.67 5.69 17.54
C LEU A 57 0.37 6.66 18.10
N PRO A 58 1.36 7.10 17.32
CA PRO A 58 1.58 6.76 15.92
C PRO A 58 2.13 5.35 15.74
N THR A 59 1.91 4.80 14.56
CA THR A 59 2.44 3.49 14.21
C THR A 59 2.85 3.44 12.75
N GLU A 60 3.72 2.51 12.40
CA GLU A 60 4.27 2.39 11.05
C GLU A 60 4.35 0.94 10.63
N ALA A 61 4.00 0.67 9.39
CA ALA A 61 4.24 -0.60 8.73
C ALA A 61 4.89 -0.36 7.37
N ARG A 62 5.55 -1.37 6.87
CA ARG A 62 6.18 -1.34 5.54
C ARG A 62 5.75 -2.57 4.77
N LEU A 63 5.29 -2.36 3.54
CA LEU A 63 4.94 -3.45 2.62
C LEU A 63 6.17 -3.77 1.79
N VAL A 64 6.62 -5.01 1.86
CA VAL A 64 7.89 -5.45 1.26
C VAL A 64 7.72 -6.76 0.50
N ASN A 65 8.75 -7.15 -0.24
CA ASN A 65 8.75 -8.40 -1.01
C ASN A 65 7.56 -8.51 -1.95
N LEU A 66 7.25 -7.40 -2.59
CA LEU A 66 6.16 -7.33 -3.57
C LEU A 66 6.64 -7.86 -4.93
N PRO A 67 5.76 -8.34 -5.77
CA PRO A 67 4.32 -8.49 -5.57
C PRO A 67 3.98 -9.59 -4.58
N ALA A 68 2.78 -9.49 -4.00
CA ALA A 68 2.30 -10.53 -3.11
C ALA A 68 2.03 -11.83 -3.88
N ASP A 69 2.24 -12.95 -3.21
CA ASP A 69 2.06 -14.25 -3.85
C ASP A 69 0.61 -14.48 -4.29
N VAL A 70 0.47 -15.05 -5.46
CA VAL A 70 -0.83 -15.50 -5.97
C VAL A 70 -0.97 -16.99 -5.69
N ASP A 71 -2.09 -17.39 -5.12
CA ASP A 71 -2.40 -18.79 -4.91
C ASP A 71 -3.72 -19.17 -5.60
N GLY A 72 -4.15 -20.40 -5.47
CA GLY A 72 -5.37 -20.88 -6.10
C GLY A 72 -6.65 -20.20 -5.62
N PHE A 73 -6.57 -19.44 -4.52
CA PHE A 73 -7.71 -18.75 -3.94
C PHE A 73 -7.65 -17.25 -4.15
N CYS A 74 -6.46 -16.70 -4.32
CA CYS A 74 -6.22 -15.26 -4.38
C CYS A 74 -5.68 -14.89 -5.76
N THR A 75 -6.53 -14.38 -6.62
CA THR A 75 -6.11 -13.98 -7.97
C THR A 75 -5.31 -12.69 -7.96
N ASN A 76 -5.45 -11.88 -6.90
CA ASN A 76 -4.83 -10.57 -6.80
C ASN A 76 -3.64 -10.54 -5.84
N GLY A 77 -3.16 -11.70 -5.46
CA GLY A 77 -2.08 -11.80 -4.50
C GLY A 77 -2.57 -11.87 -3.06
N ARG A 78 -1.75 -12.45 -2.23
CA ARG A 78 -2.05 -12.64 -0.81
C ARG A 78 -0.93 -12.04 0.01
N LEU A 79 -1.25 -11.03 0.80
CA LEU A 79 -0.30 -10.48 1.74
C LEU A 79 -0.09 -11.43 2.90
N SER A 80 1.15 -11.83 3.10
CA SER A 80 1.56 -12.67 4.22
C SER A 80 2.19 -11.77 5.28
N ARG A 81 1.75 -11.92 6.52
CA ARG A 81 2.29 -11.18 7.64
C ARG A 81 3.80 -11.37 7.78
N SER A 82 4.27 -12.59 7.59
CA SER A 82 5.67 -12.92 7.76
C SER A 82 6.56 -12.54 6.57
N LYS A 83 5.98 -12.39 5.38
CA LYS A 83 6.73 -12.14 4.16
C LYS A 83 6.61 -10.70 3.67
N ASN A 84 5.42 -10.12 3.75
CA ASN A 84 5.12 -8.86 3.09
C ASN A 84 4.98 -7.67 4.02
N ILE A 85 4.90 -7.87 5.32
CA ILE A 85 4.65 -6.79 6.26
C ILE A 85 5.78 -6.73 7.29
N GLU A 86 6.45 -5.58 7.34
CA GLU A 86 7.43 -5.27 8.37
C GLU A 86 6.88 -4.16 9.28
N GLY A 87 7.38 -4.11 10.51
CA GLY A 87 6.89 -3.14 11.48
C GLY A 87 5.59 -3.60 12.12
N ASP A 88 4.60 -2.70 12.19
CA ASP A 88 3.32 -3.03 12.80
C ASP A 88 2.44 -3.82 11.84
N TYR A 89 2.53 -5.13 11.89
CA TYR A 89 1.74 -5.99 11.02
C TYR A 89 0.23 -5.96 11.33
N ASN A 90 -0.17 -5.33 12.44
CA ASN A 90 -1.59 -5.16 12.74
C ASN A 90 -2.20 -3.93 12.05
N LEU A 91 -1.36 -3.09 11.44
CA LEU A 91 -1.85 -1.93 10.71
C LEU A 91 -2.43 -2.29 9.34
N ILE A 92 -1.91 -3.33 8.71
CA ILE A 92 -2.27 -3.72 7.34
C ILE A 92 -3.09 -5.01 7.35
N GLN A 93 -4.16 -5.01 6.59
CA GLN A 93 -4.98 -6.20 6.42
C GLN A 93 -4.23 -7.23 5.58
N GLU A 94 -4.01 -8.42 6.15
CA GLU A 94 -3.40 -9.53 5.43
C GLU A 94 -4.44 -10.45 4.80
N GLY A 95 -4.00 -11.34 3.94
CA GLY A 95 -4.83 -12.40 3.38
C GLY A 95 -5.37 -12.12 1.99
N CYS A 96 -6.37 -12.88 1.59
CA CYS A 96 -7.03 -12.78 0.30
C CYS A 96 -8.23 -11.84 0.35
N PRO A 97 -8.63 -11.28 -0.79
CA PRO A 97 -9.92 -10.60 -0.87
C PRO A 97 -11.04 -11.54 -0.44
N ASN A 98 -11.99 -11.01 0.29
CA ASN A 98 -13.16 -11.79 0.69
C ASN A 98 -13.98 -12.11 -0.56
N ARG A 99 -14.19 -13.38 -0.83
CA ARG A 99 -14.94 -13.84 -2.00
C ARG A 99 -16.39 -13.42 -2.00
N ASN A 100 -16.95 -13.21 -0.81
CA ASN A 100 -18.36 -12.90 -0.64
C ASN A 100 -18.61 -11.43 -0.40
N GLY A 101 -17.57 -10.62 -0.40
CA GLY A 101 -17.67 -9.20 -0.12
C GLY A 101 -17.21 -8.35 -1.30
N PRO A 102 -17.77 -7.16 -1.41
CA PRO A 102 -17.35 -6.23 -2.47
C PRO A 102 -15.99 -5.56 -2.18
N PHE A 103 -15.29 -5.98 -1.13
CA PHE A 103 -14.14 -5.24 -0.64
C PHE A 103 -12.85 -5.99 -0.86
N PRO A 104 -11.89 -5.36 -1.51
CA PRO A 104 -10.54 -5.87 -1.53
C PRO A 104 -9.96 -5.80 -0.12
N GLN A 105 -9.44 -6.89 0.36
CA GLN A 105 -8.82 -6.99 1.68
C GLN A 105 -7.32 -7.20 1.58
N VAL A 106 -6.78 -7.16 0.40
CA VAL A 106 -5.41 -7.49 0.12
C VAL A 106 -4.80 -6.42 -0.75
N LEU A 107 -3.51 -6.28 -0.67
CA LEU A 107 -2.76 -5.46 -1.60
C LEU A 107 -3.00 -6.00 -3.01
N GLN A 108 -3.76 -5.25 -3.77
CA GLN A 108 -3.91 -5.51 -5.19
C GLN A 108 -2.83 -4.72 -5.90
N VAL A 109 -1.63 -5.23 -5.84
CA VAL A 109 -0.59 -4.64 -6.63
C VAL A 109 -0.61 -5.30 -7.97
N ILE A 110 -1.27 -4.60 -8.88
CA ILE A 110 -1.12 -4.85 -10.31
C ILE A 110 -1.23 -6.31 -10.67
N THR A 111 -2.42 -6.65 -10.87
CA THR A 111 -2.78 -8.02 -11.13
C THR A 111 -2.93 -8.33 -12.58
N ASP A 112 -2.07 -7.76 -13.35
CA ASP A 112 -1.91 -8.35 -14.66
C ASP A 112 -0.98 -9.54 -14.45
N ALA A 113 -1.48 -10.74 -14.68
CA ALA A 113 -0.71 -11.96 -14.49
C ALA A 113 0.59 -11.95 -15.30
N ASP A 114 0.63 -11.15 -16.34
CA ASP A 114 1.75 -11.08 -17.25
C ASP A 114 2.71 -9.93 -16.96
N SER A 115 2.40 -9.08 -15.98
CA SER A 115 3.20 -7.89 -15.75
C SER A 115 3.10 -7.41 -14.30
N ASN A 116 4.20 -7.49 -13.59
CA ASN A 116 4.31 -6.93 -12.25
C ASN A 116 4.83 -5.49 -12.32
N THR A 117 4.29 -4.73 -13.25
CA THR A 117 4.73 -3.37 -13.55
C THR A 117 3.65 -2.36 -13.17
N TRP A 118 4.04 -1.36 -12.40
CA TRP A 118 3.16 -0.25 -12.06
C TRP A 118 3.39 0.86 -13.08
N SER A 119 2.40 1.07 -13.93
CA SER A 119 2.46 2.00 -15.05
C SER A 119 1.20 2.85 -15.11
N SER A 120 1.20 3.84 -15.99
CA SER A 120 0.08 4.79 -16.14
C SER A 120 -1.28 4.09 -16.21
N GLY A 121 -2.19 4.52 -15.38
CA GLY A 121 -3.54 3.98 -15.27
C GLY A 121 -3.68 2.81 -14.31
N ARG A 122 -2.60 2.32 -13.74
CA ARG A 122 -2.64 1.18 -12.82
C ARG A 122 -2.62 1.64 -11.37
N THR A 123 -3.36 0.93 -10.53
CA THR A 123 -3.59 1.29 -9.13
C THR A 123 -3.01 0.24 -8.19
N ILE A 124 -2.26 0.71 -7.21
CA ILE A 124 -1.87 -0.06 -6.04
C ILE A 124 -2.95 0.13 -4.98
N GLN A 125 -3.41 -0.96 -4.39
CA GLN A 125 -4.50 -0.91 -3.45
C GLN A 125 -4.23 -1.82 -2.25
N PHE A 126 -4.49 -1.32 -1.05
CA PHE A 126 -4.38 -2.11 0.18
C PHE A 126 -5.32 -1.54 1.25
N GLN A 127 -5.51 -2.29 2.32
CA GLN A 127 -6.46 -1.93 3.36
C GLN A 127 -5.77 -1.73 4.70
N ILE A 128 -6.18 -0.67 5.39
CA ILE A 128 -5.74 -0.36 6.76
C ILE A 128 -6.71 -1.02 7.74
N ARG A 129 -6.19 -1.72 8.73
CA ARG A 129 -7.03 -2.37 9.73
C ARG A 129 -7.53 -1.35 10.75
N SER A 130 -8.86 -1.27 10.86
CA SER A 130 -9.50 -0.37 11.81
C SER A 130 -9.23 -0.72 13.27
N GLN A 131 -8.90 -1.97 13.54
CA GLN A 131 -8.52 -2.39 14.90
C GLN A 131 -7.24 -1.71 15.38
N ARG A 132 -6.36 -1.30 14.46
CA ARG A 132 -5.14 -0.60 14.83
C ARG A 132 -5.26 0.91 14.64
N ALA A 133 -5.85 1.36 13.54
CA ALA A 133 -5.99 2.78 13.22
C ALA A 133 -7.39 3.01 12.64
N ASP A 134 -8.26 3.57 13.44
CA ASP A 134 -9.65 3.80 13.06
C ASP A 134 -9.84 5.25 12.61
N PHE A 135 -10.03 5.43 11.31
CA PHE A 135 -10.20 6.74 10.68
C PHE A 135 -11.68 7.13 10.52
N SER A 136 -12.62 6.31 11.04
CA SER A 136 -14.03 6.67 11.01
C SER A 136 -14.30 7.84 11.97
N PRO A 137 -15.41 8.55 11.81
CA PRO A 137 -15.79 9.61 12.73
C PRO A 137 -15.84 9.10 14.18
N GLY A 138 -15.10 9.76 15.07
CA GLY A 138 -14.97 9.35 16.45
C GLY A 138 -13.93 8.28 16.71
N GLY A 139 -13.27 7.79 15.66
CA GLY A 139 -12.11 6.91 15.80
C GLY A 139 -10.88 7.67 16.25
N GLY A 140 -9.85 6.96 16.67
CA GLY A 140 -8.65 7.58 17.23
C GLY A 140 -7.61 8.02 16.21
N ALA A 141 -7.76 7.71 14.93
CA ALA A 141 -6.79 8.02 13.89
C ALA A 141 -7.25 9.23 13.07
N ASP A 142 -6.31 10.11 12.70
CA ASP A 142 -6.63 11.32 11.96
C ASP A 142 -5.73 11.60 10.77
N GLU A 143 -4.57 10.95 10.65
CA GLU A 143 -3.67 11.17 9.53
C GLU A 143 -3.06 9.85 9.08
N LEU A 144 -3.06 9.64 7.78
CA LEU A 144 -2.40 8.50 7.14
C LEU A 144 -1.42 9.00 6.10
N GLU A 145 -0.16 8.59 6.21
CA GLU A 145 0.89 8.89 5.24
C GLU A 145 1.27 7.63 4.51
N VAL A 146 1.35 7.70 3.19
CA VAL A 146 1.74 6.59 2.32
C VAL A 146 2.87 7.03 1.42
N ILE A 147 4.02 6.38 1.54
CA ILE A 147 5.23 6.70 0.80
C ILE A 147 5.66 5.47 0.01
N ILE A 148 5.87 5.65 -1.29
CA ILE A 148 6.38 4.58 -2.15
C ILE A 148 7.84 4.88 -2.47
N VAL A 149 8.70 3.93 -2.16
CA VAL A 149 10.15 4.04 -2.34
C VAL A 149 10.61 3.07 -3.41
N HIS A 150 11.43 3.55 -4.32
CA HIS A 150 12.13 2.71 -5.30
C HIS A 150 13.41 2.23 -4.63
N THR A 151 13.49 0.97 -4.25
CA THR A 151 14.57 0.46 -3.42
C THR A 151 15.94 0.44 -4.11
N PRO A 152 16.03 0.11 -5.41
CA PRO A 152 17.36 0.14 -6.06
C PRO A 152 18.02 1.51 -6.08
N SER A 153 17.22 2.58 -6.12
CA SER A 153 17.75 3.96 -6.12
C SER A 153 17.62 4.68 -4.78
N ASN A 154 16.87 4.10 -3.84
CA ASN A 154 16.52 4.73 -2.57
C ASN A 154 15.72 6.03 -2.72
N ALA A 155 15.05 6.21 -3.84
CA ALA A 155 14.28 7.42 -4.11
C ALA A 155 12.82 7.26 -3.73
N ILE A 156 12.24 8.31 -3.17
CA ILE A 156 10.79 8.39 -2.98
C ILE A 156 10.18 8.74 -4.32
N ILE A 157 9.28 7.89 -4.80
CA ILE A 157 8.63 8.09 -6.09
C ILE A 157 7.16 8.50 -5.98
N SER A 158 6.57 8.38 -4.79
CA SER A 158 5.21 8.82 -4.55
C SER A 158 5.02 9.06 -3.06
N GLU A 159 4.29 10.11 -2.70
CA GLU A 159 4.02 10.45 -1.31
C GLU A 159 2.65 11.10 -1.21
N HIS A 160 1.81 10.57 -0.33
CA HIS A 160 0.47 11.08 -0.10
C HIS A 160 0.17 11.13 1.40
N VAL A 161 -0.46 12.20 1.82
CA VAL A 161 -0.94 12.36 3.19
C VAL A 161 -2.45 12.55 3.14
N PHE A 162 -3.16 11.72 3.89
CA PHE A 162 -4.61 11.75 3.96
C PHE A 162 -5.06 12.18 5.34
N ARG A 163 -6.00 13.11 5.38
CA ARG A 163 -6.63 13.58 6.62
C ARG A 163 -8.15 13.53 6.45
N PRO A 164 -8.70 12.31 6.53
CA PRO A 164 -10.12 12.14 6.29
C PRO A 164 -11.00 12.82 7.34
#